data_a092df169f8c2ab271348a361e2af3f3
#
_entry.id   a092df169f8c2ab271348a361e2af3f3
#
_cell.length_a   1.000
_cell.length_b   1.000
_cell.length_c   1.000
_cell.angle_alpha   90.00
_cell.angle_beta   90.00
_cell.angle_gamma   90.00
#
_symmetry.space_group_name_H-M   'P 1'
#
loop_
_entity.id
_entity.type
_entity.pdbx_description
1 polymer ?
#
loop_
_entity_poly.entity_id
_entity_poly.type
_entity_poly.pdbx_seq_one_letter_code
_entity_poly.pdbx_strand_id
1 'polypeptide(L)' 'KGSHYMERLSDELLLESYVKANELKLSPDFVSIIEEEIRRRNLGDKIQSYK' A
#
# COMPACT_ATOMS: atom_id res chain seq x y z
N LYS A 1 -6.59 4.44 -16.63
CA LYS A 1 -6.59 4.43 -16.23
C LYS A 1 -5.99 4.03 -15.14
N GLY A 2 -5.59 4.20 -14.36
CA GLY A 2 -4.86 3.94 -13.20
C GLY A 2 -4.22 2.62 -13.36
N SER A 3 -3.36 2.31 -12.53
CA SER A 3 -2.71 1.04 -12.59
C SER A 3 -3.58 0.00 -11.94
N HIS A 4 -3.58 -1.16 -12.52
CA HIS A 4 -4.43 -2.23 -12.04
C HIS A 4 -3.64 -3.37 -11.43
N TYR A 5 -2.32 -3.29 -11.46
CA TYR A 5 -1.56 -4.41 -10.93
C TYR A 5 -1.70 -4.52 -9.43
N MET A 6 -2.06 -3.43 -8.77
CA MET A 6 -2.26 -3.49 -7.32
C MET A 6 -3.63 -4.05 -6.95
N GLU A 7 -4.53 -4.09 -7.90
CA GLU A 7 -5.88 -4.56 -7.60
C GLU A 7 -5.91 -6.02 -7.20
N ARG A 8 -4.93 -6.78 -7.66
CA ARG A 8 -4.91 -8.19 -7.38
C ARG A 8 -4.42 -8.52 -6.00
N LEU A 9 -3.81 -7.57 -5.34
CA LEU A 9 -3.32 -7.81 -3.99
C LEU A 9 -4.48 -7.78 -3.01
N SER A 10 -4.47 -8.72 -2.09
CA SER A 10 -5.44 -8.66 -1.02
C SER A 10 -5.13 -7.47 -0.13
N ASP A 11 -6.11 -7.08 0.67
CA ASP A 11 -5.91 -5.96 1.57
C ASP A 11 -4.72 -6.20 2.47
N GLU A 12 -4.60 -7.39 3.00
CA GLU A 12 -3.50 -7.70 3.90
C GLU A 12 -2.17 -7.60 3.21
N LEU A 13 -2.08 -8.15 2.01
CA LEU A 13 -0.83 -8.09 1.26
C LEU A 13 -0.47 -6.66 0.92
N LEU A 14 -1.46 -5.88 0.59
CA LEU A 14 -1.22 -4.48 0.24
C LEU A 14 -0.66 -3.73 1.44
N LEU A 15 -1.28 -3.89 2.59
CA LEU A 15 -0.82 -3.20 3.79
C LEU A 15 0.55 -3.67 4.21
N GLU A 16 0.78 -4.97 4.10
CA GLU A 16 2.08 -5.52 4.43
C GLU A 16 3.16 -4.96 3.51
N SER A 17 2.83 -4.85 2.23
CA SER A 17 3.77 -4.27 1.28
C SER A 17 4.09 -2.83 1.63
N TYR A 18 3.10 -2.09 2.07
CA TYR A 18 3.31 -0.71 2.44
C TYR A 18 4.29 -0.62 3.62
N VAL A 19 4.07 -1.44 4.63
CA VAL A 19 4.94 -1.41 5.79
C VAL A 19 6.37 -1.80 5.41
N LYS A 20 6.49 -2.84 4.59
CA LYS A 20 7.81 -3.27 4.15
C LYS A 20 8.51 -2.21 3.32
N ALA A 21 7.76 -1.56 2.45
CA ALA A 21 8.34 -0.53 1.61
C ALA A 21 8.91 0.60 2.46
N ASN A 22 8.22 0.93 3.53
CA ASN A 22 8.71 1.97 4.42
C ASN A 22 9.90 1.50 5.22
N GLU A 23 9.87 0.27 5.67
CA GLU A 23 10.98 -0.27 6.45
C GLU A 23 12.25 -0.34 5.63
N LEU A 24 12.12 -0.78 4.40
CA LEU A 24 13.27 -0.93 3.53
C LEU A 24 13.64 0.35 2.83
N LYS A 25 12.86 1.40 3.05
CA LYS A 25 13.12 2.70 2.45
C LYS A 25 13.20 2.61 0.94
N LEU A 26 12.20 1.93 0.38
CA LEU A 26 12.13 1.81 -1.06
C LEU A 26 11.79 3.17 -1.66
N SER A 27 11.83 3.25 -2.98
CA SER A 27 11.68 4.54 -3.64
C SER A 27 10.34 5.18 -3.27
N PRO A 28 10.33 6.50 -3.11
CA PRO A 28 9.09 7.19 -2.77
C PRO A 28 8.01 7.03 -3.82
N ASP A 29 8.41 6.88 -5.08
CA ASP A 29 7.42 6.66 -6.13
C ASP A 29 6.66 5.38 -5.90
N PHE A 30 7.38 4.33 -5.53
CA PHE A 30 6.75 3.06 -5.28
C PHE A 30 5.82 3.14 -4.07
N VAL A 31 6.29 3.79 -3.02
CA VAL A 31 5.48 3.94 -1.82
C VAL A 31 4.22 4.73 -2.12
N SER A 32 4.33 5.75 -2.95
CA SER A 32 3.18 6.55 -3.33
C SER A 32 2.12 5.72 -4.03
N ILE A 33 2.55 4.82 -4.90
CA ILE A 33 1.61 3.97 -5.61
C ILE A 33 0.83 3.11 -4.64
N ILE A 34 1.52 2.54 -3.66
CA ILE A 34 0.85 1.72 -2.67
C ILE A 34 -0.11 2.56 -1.84
N GLU A 35 0.32 3.75 -1.47
CA GLU A 35 -0.53 4.63 -0.67
C GLU A 35 -1.81 4.98 -1.41
N GLU A 36 -1.71 5.21 -2.70
CA GLU A 36 -2.89 5.53 -3.48
C GLU A 36 -3.89 4.40 -3.46
N GLU A 37 -3.38 3.19 -3.60
CA GLU A 37 -4.28 2.04 -3.59
C GLU A 37 -4.92 1.85 -2.23
N ILE A 38 -4.16 2.08 -1.18
CA ILE A 38 -4.70 1.98 0.17
C ILE A 38 -5.82 3.00 0.36
N ARG A 39 -5.61 4.19 -0.17
CA ARG A 39 -6.61 5.24 -0.07
C ARG A 39 -7.86 4.88 -0.87
N ARG A 40 -7.67 4.31 -2.04
CA ARG A 40 -8.80 3.89 -2.86
C ARG A 40 -9.67 2.88 -2.13
N ARG A 41 -9.06 2.01 -1.37
CA ARG A 41 -9.78 0.95 -0.67
C ARG A 41 -10.24 1.36 0.71
N ASN A 42 -9.96 2.59 1.12
CA ASN A 42 -10.32 3.05 2.45
C ASN A 42 -9.69 2.20 3.54
N LEU A 43 -8.43 1.86 3.36
CA LEU A 43 -7.71 1.04 4.32
C LEU A 43 -6.82 1.85 5.24
N GLY A 44 -6.97 3.16 5.22
CA GLY A 44 -6.13 4.01 6.04
C GLY A 44 -6.16 3.64 7.51
N ASP A 45 -7.35 3.29 8.00
CA ASP A 45 -7.49 2.93 9.41
C ASP A 45 -6.75 1.64 9.72
N LYS A 46 -6.74 0.72 8.79
CA LYS A 46 -6.11 -0.57 9.02
C LYS A 46 -4.61 -0.50 9.03
N ILE A 47 -4.06 0.50 8.38
CA ILE A 47 -2.62 0.67 8.37
C ILE A 47 -2.08 0.82 9.78
N GLN A 48 -2.83 1.46 10.63
CA GLN A 48 -2.37 1.69 11.99
C GLN A 48 -2.20 0.41 12.77
N SER A 49 -2.95 -0.60 12.41
CA SER A 49 -2.79 -1.90 13.06
C SER A 49 -1.46 -2.56 12.70
N TYR A 50 -0.92 -2.19 11.56
CA TYR A 50 0.32 -2.81 11.10
C TYR A 50 1.55 -2.10 11.59
N LYS A 51 1.37 -0.95 12.18
CA LYS A 51 2.50 -0.22 12.71
C LYS A 51 2.73 -0.60 14.15
#